data_0dead0ac70ff154ff9dc46c82250b70b
#
_entry.id   0dead0ac70ff154ff9dc46c82250b70b
#
_cell.length_a   1.000
_cell.length_b   1.000
_cell.length_c   1.000
_cell.angle_alpha   90.00
_cell.angle_beta   90.00
_cell.angle_gamma   90.00
#
_symmetry.space_group_name_H-M   'P 1'
#
loop_
_entity.id
_entity.type
_entity.pdbx_description
1 polymer ?
#
loop_
_entity_poly.entity_id
_entity_poly.type
_entity_poly.pdbx_seq_one_letter_code
_entity_poly.pdbx_strand_id
1 'polypeptide(L)'
;MKNELLAEIVAAYQTQNFKPIRRMFCVHEKGVDHVCPLVALAIHRGVVDRADPSIEIDGGANAALDWAAKTFGEEFTIGLLDGFDGQVQAKTDPDYVDGHELGVAAATQLLPRDPPI
;
A
#
# COMPACT_ATOMS: atom_id res chain seq x y z
N MET A 1 -16.02 5.55 -4.02
CA MET A 1 -14.62 5.99 -3.87
C MET A 1 -13.72 4.89 -3.34
N LYS A 2 -14.03 4.24 -2.21
CA LYS A 2 -13.20 3.14 -1.67
C LYS A 2 -13.08 1.96 -2.64
N ASN A 3 -14.17 1.57 -3.28
CA ASN A 3 -14.16 0.44 -4.23
C ASN A 3 -13.31 0.73 -5.47
N GLU A 4 -13.33 1.96 -5.95
CA GLU A 4 -12.52 2.38 -7.09
C GLU A 4 -11.05 2.40 -6.74
N LEU A 5 -10.71 2.90 -5.54
CA LEU A 5 -9.34 2.93 -5.07
C LEU A 5 -8.82 1.53 -4.79
N LEU A 6 -9.64 0.64 -4.25
CA LEU A 6 -9.29 -0.77 -4.07
C LEU A 6 -8.95 -1.43 -5.40
N ALA A 7 -9.78 -1.22 -6.41
CA ALA A 7 -9.55 -1.77 -7.75
C ALA A 7 -8.25 -1.22 -8.35
N GLU A 8 -7.97 0.05 -8.14
CA GLU A 8 -6.74 0.67 -8.63
C GLU A 8 -5.50 0.12 -7.94
N ILE A 9 -5.56 -0.11 -6.63
CA ILE A 9 -4.46 -0.73 -5.87
C ILE A 9 -4.18 -2.13 -6.42
N VAL A 10 -5.21 -2.94 -6.60
CA VAL A 10 -5.05 -4.29 -7.16
C VAL A 10 -4.45 -4.23 -8.56
N ALA A 11 -4.94 -3.32 -9.41
CA ALA A 11 -4.42 -3.13 -10.76
C ALA A 11 -2.95 -2.68 -10.74
N ALA A 12 -2.55 -1.86 -9.77
CA ALA A 12 -1.16 -1.42 -9.64
C ALA A 12 -0.21 -2.61 -9.43
N TYR A 13 -0.57 -3.55 -8.57
CA TYR A 13 0.23 -4.75 -8.37
C TYR A 13 0.32 -5.61 -9.63
N GLN A 14 -0.79 -5.78 -10.33
CA GLN A 14 -0.84 -6.60 -11.55
C GLN A 14 -0.06 -5.95 -12.68
N THR A 15 -0.27 -4.66 -12.92
CA THR A 15 0.36 -3.94 -14.02
C THR A 15 1.86 -3.84 -13.86
N GLN A 16 2.34 -3.60 -12.63
CA GLN A 16 3.76 -3.44 -12.33
C GLN A 16 4.45 -4.76 -11.99
N ASN A 17 3.69 -5.84 -11.92
CA ASN A 17 4.21 -7.16 -11.53
C ASN A 17 4.87 -7.13 -10.15
N PHE A 18 4.26 -6.43 -9.21
CA PHE A 18 4.70 -6.38 -7.83
C PHE A 18 4.11 -7.50 -7.00
N LYS A 19 4.78 -7.85 -5.91
CA LYS A 19 4.26 -8.71 -4.87
C LYS A 19 3.91 -7.87 -3.64
N PRO A 20 2.81 -8.15 -2.96
CA PRO A 20 2.47 -7.43 -1.72
C PRO A 20 3.39 -7.84 -0.57
N ILE A 21 3.66 -6.89 0.33
CA ILE A 21 4.42 -7.15 1.55
C ILE A 21 3.83 -6.34 2.69
N ARG A 22 3.78 -6.94 3.88
CA ARG A 22 3.33 -6.29 5.10
C ARG A 22 4.51 -5.76 5.90
N ARG A 23 4.28 -4.64 6.60
CA ARG A 23 5.21 -4.04 7.57
C ARG A 23 6.51 -3.52 6.97
N MET A 24 6.61 -3.47 5.66
CA MET A 24 7.74 -2.90 4.94
C MET A 24 7.21 -2.13 3.73
N PHE A 25 7.97 -1.16 3.28
CA PHE A 25 7.55 -0.36 2.13
C PHE A 25 7.99 -0.98 0.80
N CYS A 26 9.22 -1.47 0.75
CA CYS A 26 9.73 -2.12 -0.44
C CYS A 26 10.87 -3.08 -0.08
N VAL A 27 10.83 -4.26 -0.66
CA VAL A 27 11.93 -5.22 -0.58
C VAL A 27 12.16 -5.78 -1.99
N HIS A 28 13.38 -5.67 -2.47
CA HIS A 28 13.77 -6.26 -3.73
C HIS A 28 14.48 -7.59 -3.47
N GLU A 29 13.89 -8.69 -3.91
CA GLU A 29 14.41 -10.03 -3.65
C GLU A 29 14.24 -10.89 -4.90
N LYS A 30 15.33 -11.50 -5.36
CA LYS A 30 15.33 -12.45 -6.49
C LYS A 30 14.70 -11.87 -7.76
N GLY A 31 14.95 -10.60 -8.04
CA GLY A 31 14.40 -9.93 -9.21
C GLY A 31 12.93 -9.53 -9.12
N VAL A 32 12.33 -9.68 -7.96
CA VAL A 32 10.92 -9.31 -7.73
C VAL A 32 10.84 -8.23 -6.67
N ASP A 33 10.08 -7.17 -6.96
CA ASP A 33 9.83 -6.10 -6.01
C ASP A 33 8.60 -6.42 -5.18
N HIS A 34 8.79 -6.44 -3.86
CA HIS A 34 7.73 -6.59 -2.89
C HIS A 34 7.45 -5.21 -2.30
N VAL A 35 6.26 -4.67 -2.50
CA VAL A 35 5.95 -3.28 -2.13
C VAL A 35 4.64 -3.20 -1.34
N CYS A 36 4.54 -2.15 -0.50
CA CYS A 36 3.30 -1.84 0.18
C CYS A 36 2.29 -1.18 -0.79
N PRO A 37 0.99 -1.13 -0.44
CA PRO A 37 -0.01 -0.58 -1.35
C PRO A 37 0.22 0.86 -1.77
N LEU A 38 0.76 1.69 -0.89
CA LEU A 38 1.00 3.10 -1.22
C LEU A 38 2.12 3.26 -2.22
N VAL A 39 3.21 2.49 -2.08
CA VAL A 39 4.31 2.52 -3.05
C VAL A 39 3.81 1.99 -4.40
N ALA A 40 3.07 0.90 -4.42
CA ALA A 40 2.51 0.35 -5.66
C ALA A 40 1.62 1.39 -6.36
N LEU A 41 0.73 2.03 -5.62
CA LEU A 41 -0.19 3.02 -6.16
C LEU A 41 0.55 4.26 -6.67
N ALA A 42 1.55 4.75 -5.92
CA ALA A 42 2.33 5.92 -6.31
C ALA A 42 3.11 5.67 -7.61
N ILE A 43 3.68 4.50 -7.77
CA ILE A 43 4.37 4.12 -9.01
C ILE A 43 3.35 4.00 -10.16
N HIS A 44 2.22 3.37 -9.91
CA HIS A 44 1.17 3.19 -10.91
C HIS A 44 0.64 4.53 -11.43
N ARG A 45 0.52 5.53 -10.57
CA ARG A 45 0.07 6.88 -10.96
C ARG A 45 1.19 7.77 -11.50
N GLY A 46 2.42 7.26 -11.55
CA GLY A 46 3.56 8.04 -12.04
C GLY A 46 4.08 9.09 -11.06
N VAL A 47 3.66 9.03 -9.81
CA VAL A 47 4.12 9.95 -8.76
C VAL A 47 5.57 9.63 -8.37
N VAL A 48 5.89 8.36 -8.31
CA VAL A 48 7.23 7.85 -8.03
C VAL A 48 7.68 7.03 -9.23
N ASP A 49 8.87 7.31 -9.74
CA ASP A 49 9.45 6.54 -10.83
C ASP A 49 10.07 5.27 -10.28
N ARG A 50 9.71 4.11 -10.84
CA ARG A 50 10.27 2.82 -10.45
C ARG A 50 11.79 2.77 -10.62
N ALA A 51 12.32 3.54 -11.56
CA ALA A 51 13.77 3.66 -11.80
C ALA A 51 14.45 4.67 -10.87
N ASP A 52 13.68 5.37 -10.02
CA ASP A 52 14.22 6.37 -9.10
C ASP A 52 15.12 5.69 -8.07
N PRO A 53 16.34 6.19 -7.84
CA PRO A 53 17.23 5.62 -6.83
C PRO A 53 16.65 5.57 -5.43
N SER A 54 15.70 6.45 -5.09
CA SER A 54 15.04 6.43 -3.79
C SER A 54 14.29 5.14 -3.54
N ILE A 55 13.84 4.45 -4.59
CA ILE A 55 13.17 3.17 -4.47
C ILE A 55 14.14 2.09 -3.96
N GLU A 56 15.39 2.14 -4.38
CA GLU A 56 16.42 1.20 -3.91
C GLU A 56 16.86 1.50 -2.48
N ILE A 57 16.84 2.78 -2.08
CA ILE A 57 17.33 3.22 -0.77
C ILE A 57 16.25 3.10 0.29
N ASP A 58 15.07 3.67 0.03
CA ASP A 58 13.96 3.72 0.99
C ASP A 58 12.66 3.11 0.45
N GLY A 59 12.70 2.49 -0.71
CA GLY A 59 11.53 1.92 -1.36
C GLY A 59 10.57 2.95 -1.93
N GLY A 60 11.00 4.20 -2.07
CA GLY A 60 10.13 5.30 -2.45
C GLY A 60 9.13 5.68 -1.36
N ALA A 61 9.35 5.19 -0.14
CA ALA A 61 8.39 5.32 0.95
C ALA A 61 8.10 6.78 1.30
N ASN A 62 9.14 7.60 1.42
CA ASN A 62 8.95 9.00 1.81
C ASN A 62 8.12 9.77 0.78
N ALA A 63 8.42 9.61 -0.49
CA ALA A 63 7.67 10.26 -1.56
C ALA A 63 6.23 9.75 -1.64
N ALA A 64 6.04 8.44 -1.53
CA ALA A 64 4.72 7.82 -1.57
C ALA A 64 3.86 8.24 -0.37
N LEU A 65 4.43 8.26 0.83
CA LEU A 65 3.72 8.67 2.04
C LEU A 65 3.32 10.14 2.00
N ASP A 66 4.23 11.02 1.58
CA ASP A 66 3.92 12.44 1.46
C ASP A 66 2.82 12.69 0.44
N TRP A 67 2.91 12.05 -0.70
CA TRP A 67 1.89 12.14 -1.73
C TRP A 67 0.53 11.64 -1.23
N ALA A 68 0.50 10.47 -0.59
CA ALA A 68 -0.73 9.87 -0.10
C ALA A 68 -1.38 10.74 0.99
N ALA A 69 -0.57 11.26 1.92
CA ALA A 69 -1.07 12.13 2.97
C ALA A 69 -1.70 13.41 2.41
N LYS A 70 -1.11 13.98 1.37
CA LYS A 70 -1.65 15.17 0.69
C LYS A 70 -2.88 14.86 -0.15
N THR A 71 -2.94 13.68 -0.75
CA THR A 71 -4.00 13.28 -1.69
C THR A 71 -5.23 12.73 -0.96
N PHE A 72 -5.03 11.87 0.00
CA PHE A 72 -6.10 11.13 0.68
C PHE A 72 -6.32 11.58 2.13
N GLY A 73 -5.40 12.36 2.69
CA GLY A 73 -5.41 12.74 4.08
C GLY A 73 -4.51 11.84 4.92
N GLU A 74 -3.91 12.43 5.96
CA GLU A 74 -2.95 11.73 6.82
C GLU A 74 -3.59 10.55 7.56
N GLU A 75 -4.76 10.76 8.16
CA GLU A 75 -5.42 9.71 8.92
C GLU A 75 -5.87 8.54 8.03
N PHE A 76 -6.37 8.82 6.84
CA PHE A 76 -6.72 7.78 5.87
C PHE A 76 -5.48 6.96 5.48
N THR A 77 -4.37 7.63 5.23
CA THR A 77 -3.11 6.99 4.85
C THR A 77 -2.58 6.07 5.94
N ILE A 78 -2.58 6.53 7.19
CA ILE A 78 -2.17 5.72 8.34
C ILE A 78 -3.10 4.51 8.50
N GLY A 79 -4.40 4.73 8.38
CA GLY A 79 -5.38 3.66 8.47
C GLY A 79 -5.16 2.59 7.41
N LEU A 80 -4.92 2.99 6.17
CA LEU A 80 -4.68 2.06 5.07
C LEU A 80 -3.45 1.18 5.34
N LEU A 81 -2.36 1.76 5.82
CA LEU A 81 -1.17 0.99 6.17
C LEU A 81 -1.43 0.04 7.32
N ASP A 82 -2.07 0.52 8.39
CA ASP A 82 -2.39 -0.33 9.55
C ASP A 82 -3.28 -1.50 9.16
N GLY A 83 -4.32 -1.25 8.37
CA GLY A 83 -5.22 -2.30 7.92
C GLY A 83 -4.53 -3.33 7.03
N PHE A 84 -3.70 -2.87 6.11
CA PHE A 84 -2.95 -3.78 5.24
C PHE A 84 -1.94 -4.62 6.02
N ASP A 85 -1.30 -4.03 7.02
CA ASP A 85 -0.30 -4.70 7.85
C ASP A 85 -0.91 -5.65 8.88
N GLY A 86 -2.22 -5.73 8.97
CA GLY A 86 -2.90 -6.60 9.92
C GLY A 86 -2.97 -6.04 11.33
N GLN A 87 -2.73 -4.74 11.51
CA GLN A 87 -2.87 -4.10 12.80
C GLN A 87 -4.35 -3.90 13.14
N VAL A 88 -4.69 -4.00 14.42
CA VAL A 88 -6.05 -3.70 14.85
C VAL A 88 -6.34 -2.21 14.69
N GLN A 89 -7.62 -1.88 14.52
CA GLN A 89 -8.05 -0.50 14.43
C GLN A 89 -7.75 0.24 15.74
N ALA A 90 -6.80 1.18 15.67
CA ALA A 90 -6.28 1.88 16.84
C ALA A 90 -7.02 3.18 17.16
N LYS A 91 -7.79 3.71 16.20
CA LYS A 91 -8.44 5.01 16.31
C LYS A 91 -9.89 4.92 15.84
N THR A 92 -10.70 5.88 16.25
CA THR A 92 -12.12 5.99 15.84
C THR A 92 -12.37 7.13 14.86
N ASP A 93 -11.33 7.86 14.45
CA ASP A 93 -11.45 8.91 13.43
C ASP A 93 -12.04 8.31 12.15
N PRO A 94 -13.09 8.92 11.56
CA PRO A 94 -13.74 8.36 10.37
C PRO A 94 -12.79 8.15 9.19
N ASP A 95 -11.86 9.05 8.96
CA ASP A 95 -10.90 8.92 7.86
C ASP A 95 -9.95 7.76 8.10
N TYR A 96 -9.47 7.60 9.33
CA TYR A 96 -8.65 6.46 9.71
C TYR A 96 -9.41 5.15 9.52
N VAL A 97 -10.64 5.09 9.98
CA VAL A 97 -11.48 3.88 9.87
C VAL A 97 -11.69 3.51 8.40
N ASP A 98 -11.98 4.49 7.55
CA ASP A 98 -12.14 4.25 6.11
C ASP A 98 -10.86 3.72 5.48
N GLY A 99 -9.73 4.30 5.83
CA GLY A 99 -8.43 3.82 5.37
C GLY A 99 -8.15 2.40 5.85
N HIS A 100 -8.41 2.12 7.13
CA HIS A 100 -8.21 0.80 7.72
C HIS A 100 -9.04 -0.27 7.01
N GLU A 101 -10.31 0.01 6.74
CA GLU A 101 -11.18 -0.91 6.00
C GLU A 101 -10.63 -1.19 4.60
N LEU A 102 -10.18 -0.15 3.91
CA LEU A 102 -9.57 -0.32 2.58
C LEU A 102 -8.30 -1.17 2.65
N GLY A 103 -7.45 -0.92 3.65
CA GLY A 103 -6.22 -1.69 3.85
C GLY A 103 -6.51 -3.18 4.10
N VAL A 104 -7.48 -3.48 4.93
CA VAL A 104 -7.92 -4.87 5.18
C VAL A 104 -8.45 -5.51 3.90
N ALA A 105 -9.26 -4.80 3.14
CA ALA A 105 -9.81 -5.31 1.88
C ALA A 105 -8.70 -5.59 0.86
N ALA A 106 -7.73 -4.69 0.74
CA ALA A 106 -6.59 -4.88 -0.15
C ALA A 106 -5.75 -6.09 0.26
N ALA A 107 -5.47 -6.24 1.55
CA ALA A 107 -4.74 -7.39 2.06
C ALA A 107 -5.48 -8.70 1.78
N THR A 108 -6.79 -8.70 1.93
CA THR A 108 -7.61 -9.89 1.67
C THR A 108 -7.52 -10.33 0.22
N GLN A 109 -7.45 -9.39 -0.71
CA GLN A 109 -7.36 -9.71 -2.14
C GLN A 109 -5.95 -10.03 -2.62
N LEU A 110 -4.95 -9.39 -2.03
CA LEU A 110 -3.58 -9.45 -2.54
C LEU A 110 -2.68 -10.43 -1.82
N LEU A 111 -2.89 -10.62 -0.51
CA LEU A 111 -2.05 -11.52 0.27
C LEU A 111 -2.61 -12.94 0.24
N PRO A 112 -1.73 -13.96 0.21
CA PRO A 112 -2.20 -15.33 0.31
C PRO A 112 -2.87 -15.57 1.67
N ARG A 113 -3.90 -16.41 1.67
CA ARG A 113 -4.54 -16.80 2.92
C ARG A 113 -3.57 -17.64 3.74
N ASP A 114 -3.57 -17.37 5.05
CA ASP A 114 -2.85 -18.25 5.97
C ASP A 114 -3.46 -19.65 5.87
N PRO A 115 -2.64 -20.69 5.81
CA PRO A 115 -3.18 -22.04 5.78
C PRO A 115 -3.97 -22.32 7.07
N PRO A 116 -5.07 -23.04 6.99
CA PRO A 116 -5.81 -23.42 8.19
C PRO A 116 -4.91 -24.27 9.08
N ILE A 117 -4.90 -23.92 10.34
CA ILE A 117 -4.10 -24.62 11.33
C ILE A 117 -4.83 -25.90 11.75
#